data_d89aef18b00fed3cf798b8f37f7c80a0
#
_entry.id   d89aef18b00fed3cf798b8f37f7c80a0
#
_cell.length_a   1.000
_cell.length_b   1.000
_cell.length_c   1.000
_cell.angle_alpha   90.00
_cell.angle_beta   90.00
_cell.angle_gamma   90.00
#
_symmetry.space_group_name_H-M   'P 1'
#
loop_
_entity.id
_entity.type
_entity.pdbx_description
1 polymer ?
#
loop_
_entity_poly.entity_id
_entity_poly.type
_entity_poly.pdbx_seq_one_letter_code
_entity_poly.pdbx_strand_id
1 'polypeptide(L)'
;MNLEALFVRDKKEFNKLIEMASDAFYLENRLPKQVFREQFNYFLFEEFDWGMDEDFWSTIQQLSKETKDDYVLTAVLDPNPVEYFYKEFNYYNWMKLPVHLSPDEYLDVLELGPEESPADALLYNSYTIIWLPLSMKWAIWGERCYGICVLGLQNRNNGADLLPILKTGRSIDQTVLSWVALNFVNQQIPQEIANTLFLNYSNGIK
;
A
#
# COMPACT_ATOMS: atom_id res chain seq x y z
N MET A 1 14.15 -11.40 -15.59
CA MET A 1 13.58 -10.12 -16.15
C MET A 1 14.49 -8.98 -15.73
N ASN A 2 14.60 -7.86 -16.49
CA ASN A 2 15.28 -6.67 -15.98
C ASN A 2 14.33 -5.93 -15.04
N LEU A 3 14.49 -6.08 -13.73
CA LEU A 3 13.61 -5.51 -12.71
C LEU A 3 13.70 -3.97 -12.65
N GLU A 4 14.86 -3.38 -12.96
CA GLU A 4 15.00 -1.91 -13.02
C GLU A 4 14.13 -1.27 -14.11
N ALA A 5 13.79 -2.02 -15.16
CA ALA A 5 12.89 -1.54 -16.21
C ALA A 5 11.42 -1.38 -15.74
N LEU A 6 11.08 -1.90 -14.56
CA LEU A 6 9.74 -1.75 -13.97
C LEU A 6 9.48 -0.35 -13.42
N PHE A 7 10.55 0.40 -13.08
CA PHE A 7 10.41 1.76 -12.57
C PHE A 7 9.91 2.73 -13.64
N VAL A 8 8.95 3.55 -13.27
CA VAL A 8 8.39 4.59 -14.14
C VAL A 8 9.43 5.69 -14.35
N ARG A 9 9.76 5.95 -15.62
CA ARG A 9 10.71 7.00 -16.03
C ARG A 9 10.03 8.10 -16.85
N ASP A 10 8.99 7.75 -17.59
CA ASP A 10 8.26 8.68 -18.45
C ASP A 10 7.27 9.52 -17.66
N LYS A 11 7.35 10.84 -17.79
CA LYS A 11 6.47 11.79 -17.09
C LYS A 11 4.99 11.65 -17.48
N LYS A 12 4.68 11.27 -18.73
CA LYS A 12 3.28 11.12 -19.17
C LYS A 12 2.69 9.86 -18.56
N GLU A 13 3.49 8.79 -18.47
CA GLU A 13 3.08 7.58 -17.78
C GLU A 13 2.86 7.86 -16.29
N PHE A 14 3.79 8.53 -15.63
CA PHE A 14 3.66 8.92 -14.23
C PHE A 14 2.37 9.73 -13.97
N ASN A 15 2.06 10.72 -14.82
CA ASN A 15 0.84 11.51 -14.67
C ASN A 15 -0.43 10.66 -14.78
N LYS A 16 -0.49 9.68 -15.69
CA LYS A 16 -1.62 8.74 -15.78
C LYS A 16 -1.77 7.87 -14.54
N LEU A 17 -0.64 7.46 -13.96
CA LEU A 17 -0.65 6.64 -12.74
C LEU A 17 -1.05 7.48 -11.51
N ILE A 18 -0.68 8.76 -11.44
CA ILE A 18 -1.19 9.68 -10.41
C ILE A 18 -2.71 9.85 -10.52
N GLU A 19 -3.25 10.02 -11.74
CA GLU A 19 -4.71 10.10 -11.96
C GLU A 19 -5.38 8.82 -11.44
N MET A 20 -4.87 7.65 -11.85
CA MET A 20 -5.36 6.36 -11.38
C MET A 20 -5.30 6.24 -9.84
N ALA A 21 -4.19 6.62 -9.22
CA ALA A 21 -4.05 6.59 -7.76
C ALA A 21 -5.01 7.58 -7.07
N SER A 22 -5.25 8.76 -7.68
CA SER A 22 -6.19 9.76 -7.15
C SER A 22 -7.65 9.33 -7.22
N ASP A 23 -8.00 8.42 -8.15
CA ASP A 23 -9.34 7.82 -8.22
C ASP A 23 -9.58 6.81 -7.09
N ALA A 24 -8.52 6.24 -6.51
CA ALA A 24 -8.60 5.29 -5.41
C ALA A 24 -8.35 5.95 -4.03
N PHE A 25 -7.52 6.99 -3.97
CA PHE A 25 -7.03 7.56 -2.72
C PHE A 25 -7.14 9.09 -2.67
N TYR A 26 -7.20 9.63 -1.46
CA TYR A 26 -6.92 11.04 -1.15
C TYR A 26 -5.42 11.17 -0.88
N LEU A 27 -4.61 11.36 -1.94
CA LEU A 27 -3.15 11.30 -1.89
C LEU A 27 -2.51 12.34 -0.95
N GLU A 28 -3.22 13.42 -0.66
CA GLU A 28 -2.82 14.46 0.29
C GLU A 28 -3.07 14.09 1.76
N ASN A 29 -3.90 13.07 2.01
CA ASN A 29 -4.19 12.61 3.36
C ASN A 29 -3.11 11.62 3.84
N ARG A 30 -3.03 11.46 5.15
CA ARG A 30 -2.24 10.45 5.86
C ARG A 30 -3.10 9.85 6.97
N LEU A 31 -2.80 8.62 7.38
CA LEU A 31 -3.44 8.06 8.56
C LEU A 31 -3.22 9.01 9.76
N PRO A 32 -4.19 9.16 10.66
CA PRO A 32 -5.43 8.37 10.79
C PRO A 32 -6.62 8.91 9.97
N LYS A 33 -6.43 9.97 9.15
CA LYS A 33 -7.49 10.49 8.26
C LYS A 33 -7.89 9.42 7.24
N GLN A 34 -9.11 9.53 6.70
CA GLN A 34 -9.54 8.67 5.60
C GLN A 34 -8.65 8.90 4.37
N VAL A 35 -7.97 7.86 3.91
CA VAL A 35 -7.09 7.90 2.74
C VAL A 35 -7.73 7.28 1.49
N PHE A 36 -8.77 6.47 1.63
CA PHE A 36 -9.46 5.84 0.51
C PHE A 36 -10.64 6.67 0.04
N ARG A 37 -10.92 6.65 -1.26
CA ARG A 37 -12.17 7.18 -1.82
C ARG A 37 -13.38 6.35 -1.41
N GLU A 38 -14.59 6.91 -1.54
CA GLU A 38 -15.84 6.37 -0.98
C GLU A 38 -16.23 4.98 -1.54
N GLN A 39 -15.71 4.59 -2.72
CA GLN A 39 -15.94 3.25 -3.25
C GLN A 39 -15.35 2.14 -2.37
N PHE A 40 -14.35 2.45 -1.57
CA PHE A 40 -13.79 1.52 -0.61
C PHE A 40 -14.50 1.70 0.74
N ASN A 41 -15.20 0.67 1.18
CA ASN A 41 -16.07 0.75 2.36
C ASN A 41 -15.95 -0.44 3.31
N TYR A 42 -15.04 -1.36 3.04
CA TYR A 42 -14.66 -2.44 3.91
C TYR A 42 -13.15 -2.48 4.07
N PHE A 43 -12.66 -2.47 5.33
CA PHE A 43 -11.25 -2.31 5.62
C PHE A 43 -10.72 -3.45 6.47
N LEU A 44 -9.52 -3.93 6.12
CA LEU A 44 -8.74 -4.88 6.89
C LEU A 44 -7.34 -4.29 7.14
N PHE A 45 -6.74 -4.70 8.23
CA PHE A 45 -5.44 -4.24 8.69
C PHE A 45 -4.46 -5.39 8.76
N GLU A 46 -3.22 -5.10 8.40
CA GLU A 46 -2.04 -5.91 8.60
C GLU A 46 -0.90 -5.05 9.16
N GLU A 47 0.12 -5.67 9.73
CA GLU A 47 1.35 -4.97 10.08
C GLU A 47 2.06 -4.45 8.81
N PHE A 48 2.78 -3.33 8.90
CA PHE A 48 3.46 -2.74 7.74
C PHE A 48 4.48 -3.69 7.12
N ASP A 49 5.19 -4.44 7.96
CA ASP A 49 6.24 -5.36 7.53
C ASP A 49 5.69 -6.51 6.67
N TRP A 50 4.40 -6.84 6.80
CA TRP A 50 3.74 -7.77 5.90
C TRP A 50 3.83 -7.32 4.43
N GLY A 51 3.67 -6.02 4.14
CA GLY A 51 3.83 -5.46 2.80
C GLY A 51 5.25 -5.57 2.24
N MET A 52 6.23 -5.85 3.10
CA MET A 52 7.65 -5.98 2.78
C MET A 52 8.14 -7.44 2.81
N ASP A 53 7.22 -8.42 2.74
CA ASP A 53 7.49 -9.84 2.87
C ASP A 53 7.02 -10.64 1.64
N GLU A 54 7.58 -11.82 1.43
CA GLU A 54 7.24 -12.73 0.32
C GLU A 54 5.79 -13.23 0.38
N ASP A 55 5.25 -13.46 1.58
CA ASP A 55 3.87 -13.91 1.80
C ASP A 55 2.86 -12.85 1.34
N PHE A 56 3.22 -11.58 1.43
CA PHE A 56 2.43 -10.49 0.87
C PHE A 56 2.21 -10.69 -0.62
N TRP A 57 3.29 -10.92 -1.39
CA TRP A 57 3.17 -11.04 -2.84
C TRP A 57 2.35 -12.25 -3.25
N SER A 58 2.47 -13.36 -2.54
CA SER A 58 1.61 -14.53 -2.72
C SER A 58 0.12 -14.21 -2.54
N THR A 59 -0.21 -13.35 -1.58
CA THR A 59 -1.57 -12.85 -1.34
C THR A 59 -2.02 -11.92 -2.48
N ILE A 60 -1.16 -11.01 -2.93
CA ILE A 60 -1.43 -10.10 -4.05
C ILE A 60 -1.71 -10.88 -5.35
N GLN A 61 -0.96 -11.93 -5.62
CA GLN A 61 -1.18 -12.80 -6.78
C GLN A 61 -2.56 -13.45 -6.74
N GLN A 62 -2.99 -13.94 -5.58
CA GLN A 62 -4.32 -14.54 -5.42
C GLN A 62 -5.44 -13.50 -5.62
N LEU A 63 -5.31 -12.32 -5.01
CA LEU A 63 -6.24 -11.20 -5.19
C LEU A 63 -6.35 -10.80 -6.67
N SER A 64 -5.21 -10.62 -7.33
CA SER A 64 -5.14 -10.22 -8.73
C SER A 64 -5.74 -11.26 -9.67
N LYS A 65 -5.56 -12.54 -9.36
CA LYS A 65 -6.18 -13.64 -10.12
C LYS A 65 -7.71 -13.56 -10.05
N GLU A 66 -8.28 -13.35 -8.85
CA GLU A 66 -9.74 -13.21 -8.67
C GLU A 66 -10.29 -11.95 -9.34
N THR A 67 -9.52 -10.88 -9.36
CA THR A 67 -9.92 -9.62 -9.96
C THR A 67 -9.52 -9.49 -11.44
N LYS A 68 -8.74 -10.44 -11.97
CA LYS A 68 -8.22 -10.52 -13.35
C LYS A 68 -7.31 -9.35 -13.70
N ASP A 69 -6.45 -8.99 -12.79
CA ASP A 69 -5.45 -7.96 -12.98
C ASP A 69 -4.12 -8.57 -13.44
N ASP A 70 -3.48 -7.97 -14.44
CA ASP A 70 -2.19 -8.42 -14.99
C ASP A 70 -1.01 -7.77 -14.26
N TYR A 71 -1.24 -6.62 -13.61
CA TYR A 71 -0.22 -5.91 -12.84
C TYR A 71 -0.86 -5.16 -11.66
N VAL A 72 0.00 -4.82 -10.70
CA VAL A 72 -0.33 -3.97 -9.55
C VAL A 72 0.60 -2.76 -9.57
N LEU A 73 0.03 -1.55 -9.54
CA LEU A 73 0.78 -0.34 -9.28
C LEU A 73 1.30 -0.38 -7.85
N THR A 74 2.62 -0.35 -7.68
CA THR A 74 3.29 -0.15 -6.40
C THR A 74 3.94 1.22 -6.44
N ALA A 75 3.57 2.10 -5.51
CA ALA A 75 3.92 3.50 -5.60
C ALA A 75 4.24 4.12 -4.24
N VAL A 76 5.45 4.63 -4.08
CA VAL A 76 5.84 5.38 -2.89
C VAL A 76 5.33 6.81 -3.00
N LEU A 77 4.62 7.27 -1.97
CA LEU A 77 4.10 8.63 -1.86
C LEU A 77 4.96 9.51 -0.96
N ASP A 78 5.64 8.90 0.00
CA ASP A 78 6.60 9.53 0.89
C ASP A 78 7.80 8.59 1.07
N PRO A 79 9.01 9.03 0.66
CA PRO A 79 9.39 10.37 0.18
C PRO A 79 8.72 10.76 -1.13
N ASN A 80 8.57 12.09 -1.34
CA ASN A 80 7.85 12.63 -2.49
C ASN A 80 8.46 12.14 -3.82
N PRO A 81 7.67 11.51 -4.70
CA PRO A 81 8.19 10.91 -5.93
C PRO A 81 8.75 11.92 -6.95
N VAL A 82 8.32 13.18 -6.89
CA VAL A 82 8.77 14.24 -7.83
C VAL A 82 9.86 15.09 -7.18
N GLU A 83 9.57 15.70 -6.01
CA GLU A 83 10.45 16.70 -5.39
C GLU A 83 11.70 16.08 -4.76
N TYR A 84 11.64 14.79 -4.44
CA TYR A 84 12.80 14.05 -3.96
C TYR A 84 13.29 13.06 -5.01
N PHE A 85 12.55 11.99 -5.27
CA PHE A 85 13.06 10.82 -5.97
C PHE A 85 13.41 11.12 -7.45
N TYR A 86 12.49 11.71 -8.20
CA TYR A 86 12.76 12.06 -9.61
C TYR A 86 13.85 13.12 -9.75
N LYS A 87 13.89 14.10 -8.85
CA LYS A 87 14.87 15.17 -8.87
C LYS A 87 16.30 14.66 -8.62
N GLU A 88 16.46 13.71 -7.70
CA GLU A 88 17.77 13.16 -7.35
C GLU A 88 18.22 12.04 -8.32
N PHE A 89 17.29 11.15 -8.74
CA PHE A 89 17.62 9.92 -9.45
C PHE A 89 17.08 9.84 -10.88
N ASN A 90 16.30 10.83 -11.32
CA ASN A 90 15.73 10.92 -12.67
C ASN A 90 14.82 9.76 -13.07
N TYR A 91 14.16 9.13 -12.09
CA TYR A 91 13.04 8.20 -12.24
C TYR A 91 12.13 8.27 -11.02
N TYR A 92 10.91 7.70 -11.13
CA TYR A 92 9.97 7.67 -10.02
C TYR A 92 10.09 6.34 -9.30
N ASN A 93 10.00 6.34 -7.96
CA ASN A 93 9.89 5.12 -7.16
C ASN A 93 8.46 4.51 -7.22
N TRP A 94 7.94 4.47 -8.43
CA TRP A 94 6.66 3.94 -8.83
C TRP A 94 6.85 2.86 -9.89
N MET A 95 6.12 1.73 -9.77
CA MET A 95 6.26 0.58 -10.67
C MET A 95 4.91 -0.06 -10.96
N LYS A 96 4.78 -0.63 -12.13
CA LYS A 96 3.71 -1.58 -12.48
C LYS A 96 4.28 -2.99 -12.34
N LEU A 97 4.08 -3.62 -11.19
CA LEU A 97 4.57 -4.95 -10.93
C LEU A 97 3.69 -6.01 -11.60
N PRO A 98 4.23 -6.78 -12.55
CA PRO A 98 3.49 -7.87 -13.16
C PRO A 98 3.15 -8.94 -12.12
N VAL A 99 1.90 -9.40 -12.08
CA VAL A 99 1.43 -10.38 -11.09
C VAL A 99 2.10 -11.76 -11.20
N HIS A 100 2.80 -12.03 -12.30
CA HIS A 100 3.54 -13.27 -12.49
C HIS A 100 4.95 -13.27 -11.88
N LEU A 101 5.41 -12.16 -11.29
CA LEU A 101 6.65 -12.15 -10.50
C LEU A 101 6.57 -13.20 -9.41
N SER A 102 7.65 -13.96 -9.21
CA SER A 102 7.75 -14.82 -8.04
C SER A 102 7.83 -14.00 -6.75
N PRO A 103 7.53 -14.56 -5.57
CA PRO A 103 7.76 -13.89 -4.29
C PRO A 103 9.20 -13.42 -4.10
N ASP A 104 10.19 -14.24 -4.51
CA ASP A 104 11.61 -13.87 -4.45
C ASP A 104 11.91 -12.67 -5.36
N GLU A 105 11.36 -12.63 -6.59
CA GLU A 105 11.52 -11.48 -7.49
C GLU A 105 10.85 -10.21 -6.93
N TYR A 106 9.76 -10.36 -6.14
CA TYR A 106 9.16 -9.23 -5.44
C TYR A 106 10.11 -8.68 -4.36
N LEU A 107 10.75 -9.54 -3.57
CA LEU A 107 11.76 -9.11 -2.59
C LEU A 107 12.94 -8.42 -3.28
N ASP A 108 13.44 -8.99 -4.38
CA ASP A 108 14.48 -8.35 -5.19
C ASP A 108 14.07 -6.94 -5.63
N VAL A 109 12.80 -6.75 -6.04
CA VAL A 109 12.27 -5.42 -6.40
C VAL A 109 12.26 -4.47 -5.21
N LEU A 110 11.88 -4.92 -4.02
CA LEU A 110 11.88 -4.08 -2.81
C LEU A 110 13.29 -3.61 -2.43
N GLU A 111 14.31 -4.42 -2.70
CA GLU A 111 15.72 -4.10 -2.45
C GLU A 111 16.35 -3.25 -3.55
N LEU A 112 15.69 -3.10 -4.72
CA LEU A 112 16.19 -2.22 -5.77
C LEU A 112 16.14 -0.76 -5.36
N GLY A 113 17.27 -0.11 -5.42
CA GLY A 113 17.46 1.31 -5.19
C GLY A 113 18.37 1.95 -6.22
N PRO A 114 18.55 3.28 -6.16
CA PRO A 114 19.54 3.96 -6.97
C PRO A 114 20.95 3.41 -6.68
N GLU A 115 21.77 3.22 -7.71
CA GLU A 115 23.13 2.69 -7.56
C GLU A 115 23.97 3.53 -6.57
N GLU A 116 23.81 4.86 -6.65
CA GLU A 116 24.47 5.82 -5.78
C GLU A 116 23.88 5.93 -4.37
N SER A 117 22.70 5.39 -4.13
CA SER A 117 22.00 5.44 -2.83
C SER A 117 21.16 4.18 -2.56
N PRO A 118 21.77 3.04 -2.22
CA PRO A 118 21.03 1.82 -1.93
C PRO A 118 20.01 1.95 -0.77
N ALA A 119 20.24 2.92 0.12
CA ALA A 119 19.31 3.21 1.22
C ALA A 119 17.96 3.79 0.74
N ASP A 120 17.87 4.24 -0.51
CA ASP A 120 16.64 4.71 -1.15
C ASP A 120 15.83 3.59 -1.83
N ALA A 121 16.20 2.33 -1.64
CA ALA A 121 15.38 1.19 -2.03
C ALA A 121 14.01 1.23 -1.32
N LEU A 122 12.98 0.65 -1.95
CA LEU A 122 11.62 0.63 -1.39
C LEU A 122 11.58 0.02 0.01
N LEU A 123 12.33 -1.05 0.23
CA LEU A 123 12.42 -1.72 1.52
C LEU A 123 12.80 -0.78 2.65
N TYR A 124 13.68 0.18 2.38
CA TYR A 124 14.27 1.05 3.41
C TYR A 124 13.63 2.45 3.45
N ASN A 125 13.29 3.00 2.28
CA ASN A 125 12.82 4.39 2.16
C ASN A 125 11.43 4.48 1.53
N SER A 126 10.44 3.84 2.15
CA SER A 126 9.02 3.98 1.85
C SER A 126 8.23 4.24 3.14
N TYR A 127 8.02 5.53 3.47
CA TYR A 127 7.22 5.92 4.64
C TYR A 127 5.74 5.78 4.39
N THR A 128 5.30 6.13 3.17
CA THR A 128 3.94 5.89 2.68
C THR A 128 4.02 5.21 1.33
N ILE A 129 3.37 4.07 1.19
CA ILE A 129 3.37 3.26 -0.03
C ILE A 129 1.97 2.75 -0.33
N ILE A 130 1.62 2.64 -1.61
CA ILE A 130 0.34 2.09 -2.04
C ILE A 130 0.54 0.92 -3.01
N TRP A 131 -0.42 -0.02 -2.99
CA TRP A 131 -0.58 -1.06 -3.99
C TRP A 131 -1.99 -0.99 -4.54
N LEU A 132 -2.11 -0.83 -5.87
CA LEU A 132 -3.37 -0.57 -6.55
C LEU A 132 -3.45 -1.37 -7.86
N PRO A 133 -4.38 -2.34 -7.98
CA PRO A 133 -4.63 -3.03 -9.24
C PRO A 133 -5.42 -2.13 -10.21
N LEU A 134 -5.35 -2.45 -11.50
CA LEU A 134 -6.10 -1.71 -12.54
C LEU A 134 -7.62 -1.77 -12.33
N SER A 135 -8.13 -2.91 -11.84
CA SER A 135 -9.55 -3.10 -11.56
C SER A 135 -10.08 -2.21 -10.43
N MET A 136 -9.20 -1.69 -9.58
CA MET A 136 -9.54 -0.93 -8.35
C MET A 136 -10.52 -1.65 -7.40
N LYS A 137 -10.70 -2.98 -7.53
CA LYS A 137 -11.61 -3.74 -6.64
C LYS A 137 -11.09 -3.84 -5.21
N TRP A 138 -9.80 -3.70 -5.07
CA TRP A 138 -9.10 -3.60 -3.80
C TRP A 138 -7.96 -2.57 -3.93
N ALA A 139 -7.49 -2.08 -2.82
CA ALA A 139 -6.35 -1.17 -2.75
C ALA A 139 -5.69 -1.27 -1.38
N ILE A 140 -4.38 -1.08 -1.29
CA ILE A 140 -3.65 -1.12 -0.02
C ILE A 140 -2.91 0.18 0.18
N TRP A 141 -2.97 0.69 1.41
CA TRP A 141 -2.21 1.84 1.89
C TRP A 141 -1.31 1.41 3.03
N GLY A 142 0.00 1.48 2.84
CA GLY A 142 0.99 1.25 3.88
C GLY A 142 1.48 2.56 4.48
N GLU A 143 1.50 2.64 5.81
CA GLU A 143 2.00 3.79 6.55
C GLU A 143 3.00 3.33 7.60
N ARG A 144 4.30 3.46 7.30
CA ARG A 144 5.40 2.99 8.15
C ARG A 144 5.40 3.64 9.53
N CYS A 145 5.11 4.94 9.60
CA CYS A 145 5.06 5.67 10.87
C CYS A 145 3.96 5.18 11.82
N TYR A 146 2.96 4.48 11.30
CA TYR A 146 1.92 3.81 12.08
C TYR A 146 2.17 2.30 12.20
N GLY A 147 3.13 1.75 11.45
CA GLY A 147 3.46 0.32 11.47
C GLY A 147 2.34 -0.56 10.91
N ILE A 148 1.48 -0.05 10.02
CA ILE A 148 0.32 -0.78 9.48
C ILE A 148 0.15 -0.60 7.97
N CYS A 149 -0.42 -1.63 7.37
CA CYS A 149 -1.09 -1.59 6.07
C CYS A 149 -2.61 -1.61 6.27
N VAL A 150 -3.33 -0.80 5.49
CA VAL A 150 -4.79 -0.82 5.42
C VAL A 150 -5.20 -1.31 4.04
N LEU A 151 -5.92 -2.41 3.98
CA LEU A 151 -6.52 -2.92 2.76
C LEU A 151 -7.97 -2.42 2.67
N GLY A 152 -8.29 -1.67 1.62
CA GLY A 152 -9.64 -1.25 1.28
C GLY A 152 -10.24 -2.15 0.19
N LEU A 153 -11.46 -2.65 0.42
CA LEU A 153 -12.24 -3.41 -0.55
C LEU A 153 -13.45 -2.60 -1.01
N GLN A 154 -13.73 -2.66 -2.32
CA GLN A 154 -14.97 -2.13 -2.86
C GLN A 154 -16.12 -3.07 -2.52
N ASN A 155 -17.08 -2.58 -1.76
CA ASN A 155 -18.34 -3.25 -1.41
C ASN A 155 -18.17 -4.66 -0.79
N ARG A 156 -18.79 -4.86 0.39
CA ARG A 156 -18.77 -6.11 1.14
C ARG A 156 -19.21 -7.34 0.32
N ASN A 157 -20.14 -7.16 -0.62
CA ASN A 157 -20.63 -8.26 -1.47
C ASN A 157 -19.62 -8.66 -2.55
N ASN A 158 -18.89 -7.72 -3.13
CA ASN A 158 -17.82 -8.00 -4.09
C ASN A 158 -16.51 -8.41 -3.39
N GLY A 159 -16.34 -8.01 -2.12
CA GLY A 159 -15.21 -8.39 -1.28
C GLY A 159 -15.38 -9.74 -0.58
N ALA A 160 -16.62 -10.30 -0.52
CA ALA A 160 -16.85 -11.58 0.14
C ALA A 160 -16.04 -12.73 -0.49
N ASP A 161 -15.82 -12.68 -1.82
CA ASP A 161 -15.02 -13.66 -2.55
C ASP A 161 -13.52 -13.49 -2.29
N LEU A 162 -13.08 -12.29 -1.86
CA LEU A 162 -11.68 -11.98 -1.56
C LEU A 162 -11.30 -12.25 -0.10
N LEU A 163 -12.27 -12.25 0.82
CA LEU A 163 -12.01 -12.47 2.24
C LEU A 163 -11.32 -13.82 2.56
N PRO A 164 -11.61 -14.94 1.87
CA PRO A 164 -10.90 -16.19 2.10
C PRO A 164 -9.39 -16.12 1.78
N ILE A 165 -8.97 -15.16 0.93
CA ILE A 165 -7.58 -14.93 0.57
C ILE A 165 -6.88 -14.14 1.69
N LEU A 166 -7.61 -13.24 2.36
CA LEU A 166 -7.13 -12.30 3.37
C LEU A 166 -7.27 -12.87 4.79
N LYS A 167 -6.70 -14.07 5.00
CA LYS A 167 -6.90 -14.85 6.24
C LYS A 167 -6.34 -14.19 7.49
N THR A 168 -5.30 -13.40 7.36
CA THR A 168 -4.60 -12.72 8.45
C THR A 168 -5.16 -11.32 8.72
N GLY A 169 -5.79 -10.72 7.70
CA GLY A 169 -6.35 -9.38 7.76
C GLY A 169 -7.41 -9.21 8.84
N ARG A 170 -7.29 -8.16 9.64
CA ARG A 170 -8.13 -7.88 10.81
C ARG A 170 -8.95 -6.62 10.61
N SER A 171 -10.22 -6.64 11.01
CA SER A 171 -10.94 -5.37 11.24
C SER A 171 -10.26 -4.60 12.36
N ILE A 172 -10.42 -3.26 12.35
CA ILE A 172 -9.83 -2.45 13.42
C ILE A 172 -10.34 -2.92 14.80
N ASP A 173 -9.41 -3.24 15.67
CA ASP A 173 -9.64 -3.72 17.04
C ASP A 173 -8.48 -3.33 17.96
N GLN A 174 -8.48 -3.78 19.20
CA GLN A 174 -7.42 -3.51 20.17
C GLN A 174 -6.06 -4.12 19.73
N THR A 175 -6.05 -5.20 18.96
CA THR A 175 -4.83 -5.80 18.43
C THR A 175 -4.20 -4.85 17.41
N VAL A 176 -4.97 -4.34 16.45
CA VAL A 176 -4.50 -3.33 15.49
C VAL A 176 -3.98 -2.09 16.20
N LEU A 177 -4.70 -1.59 17.21
CA LEU A 177 -4.21 -0.45 17.99
C LEU A 177 -2.90 -0.76 18.74
N SER A 178 -2.67 -2.00 19.15
CA SER A 178 -1.40 -2.39 19.78
C SER A 178 -0.23 -2.35 18.81
N TRP A 179 -0.44 -2.71 17.54
CA TRP A 179 0.60 -2.55 16.49
C TRP A 179 0.95 -1.08 16.28
N VAL A 180 -0.08 -0.23 16.15
CA VAL A 180 0.11 1.21 16.00
C VAL A 180 0.83 1.80 17.22
N ALA A 181 0.46 1.36 18.42
CA ALA A 181 1.04 1.86 19.67
C ALA A 181 2.56 1.68 19.76
N LEU A 182 3.12 0.64 19.13
CA LEU A 182 4.58 0.39 19.12
C LEU A 182 5.37 1.57 18.55
N ASN A 183 4.76 2.40 17.71
CA ASN A 183 5.37 3.55 17.05
C ASN A 183 5.22 4.87 17.84
N PHE A 184 4.63 4.82 19.03
CA PHE A 184 4.42 5.97 19.89
C PHE A 184 5.25 5.90 21.18
N VAL A 185 5.52 7.07 21.76
CA VAL A 185 6.25 7.16 23.03
C VAL A 185 5.50 6.36 24.12
N ASN A 186 6.25 5.56 24.88
CA ASN A 186 5.73 4.66 25.90
C ASN A 186 4.73 3.61 25.38
N GLN A 187 4.73 3.35 24.08
CA GLN A 187 3.77 2.43 23.41
C GLN A 187 2.31 2.79 23.72
N GLN A 188 2.02 4.09 23.76
CA GLN A 188 0.68 4.61 24.01
C GLN A 188 0.20 5.44 22.83
N ILE A 189 -0.82 4.93 22.13
CA ILE A 189 -1.47 5.67 21.07
C ILE A 189 -2.32 6.80 21.67
N PRO A 190 -2.18 8.06 21.19
CA PRO A 190 -3.08 9.14 21.57
C PRO A 190 -4.54 8.79 21.29
N GLN A 191 -5.44 9.04 22.24
CA GLN A 191 -6.86 8.69 22.13
C GLN A 191 -7.53 9.29 20.89
N GLU A 192 -7.15 10.51 20.51
CA GLU A 192 -7.66 11.16 19.31
C GLU A 192 -7.32 10.37 18.04
N ILE A 193 -6.08 9.84 17.94
CA ILE A 193 -5.63 9.01 16.82
C ILE A 193 -6.43 7.71 16.79
N ALA A 194 -6.56 7.02 17.93
CA ALA A 194 -7.32 5.78 18.03
C ALA A 194 -8.78 6.01 17.62
N ASN A 195 -9.43 7.06 18.14
CA ASN A 195 -10.81 7.40 17.81
C ASN A 195 -10.98 7.70 16.31
N THR A 196 -10.01 8.41 15.69
CA THR A 196 -10.05 8.77 14.27
C THR A 196 -9.88 7.53 13.38
N LEU A 197 -8.99 6.59 13.76
CA LEU A 197 -8.87 5.31 13.08
C LEU A 197 -10.18 4.51 13.13
N PHE A 198 -10.80 4.40 14.31
CA PHE A 198 -12.11 3.74 14.43
C PHE A 198 -13.19 4.43 13.60
N LEU A 199 -13.26 5.75 13.64
CA LEU A 199 -14.27 6.51 12.89
C LEU A 199 -14.16 6.29 11.38
N ASN A 200 -12.94 6.26 10.84
CA ASN A 200 -12.70 6.21 9.40
C ASN A 200 -12.69 4.77 8.85
N TYR A 201 -12.32 3.77 9.65
CA TYR A 201 -12.02 2.42 9.14
C TYR A 201 -12.80 1.29 9.82
N SER A 202 -13.77 1.60 10.68
CA SER A 202 -14.65 0.54 11.23
C SER A 202 -15.57 -0.02 10.16
N ASN A 203 -15.62 -1.35 10.07
CA ASN A 203 -16.53 -2.09 9.22
C ASN A 203 -17.96 -2.15 9.84
N GLY A 204 -18.43 -1.03 10.37
CA GLY A 204 -19.76 -0.93 10.96
C GLY A 204 -20.85 -0.91 9.90
N ILE A 205 -22.03 -1.41 10.27
CA ILE A 205 -23.27 -1.22 9.50
C ILE A 205 -23.54 0.30 9.48
N LYS A 206 -23.26 0.93 8.33
CA LYS A 206 -23.80 2.27 8.05
C LYS A 206 -25.23 2.15 7.59
#